data_a4bf82030891591dc47faf0733448be4
#
_entry.id   a4bf82030891591dc47faf0733448be4
#
_cell.length_a   1.000
_cell.length_b   1.000
_cell.length_c   1.000
_cell.angle_alpha   90.00
_cell.angle_beta   90.00
_cell.angle_gamma   90.00
#
_symmetry.space_group_name_H-M   'P 1'
#
loop_
_entity.id
_entity.type
_entity.pdbx_description
1 polymer ?
#
loop_
_entity_poly.entity_id
_entity_poly.type
_entity_poly.pdbx_seq_one_letter_code
_entity_poly.pdbx_strand_id
1 'polypeptide(L)'
;KHKMVEPHFTMLWNERIPRLVHNDDAGRATTVTVVAGALPGAPAPLSPPPESWASQPEGDVAIWTLRMDPGAQWTLPAARGQGTRRMLYFFVGDSLRVGPQDVGQHAALELVAGQDWLLTNTGATPLECLLLQGQPIAEPVAQYGPFVMNTQAEIMQAMNDYRRTQFGGWPWPDQDPVHGTEARRFARYPGQREEERPTEAPVGA
;
A
#
# COMPACT_ATOMS: atom_id res chain seq x y z
N LYS A 1 -1.98 -18.51 -7.00
CA LYS A 1 -3.02 -18.91 -7.95
C LYS A 1 -3.03 -18.03 -9.21
N HIS A 2 -3.07 -16.72 -9.06
CA HIS A 2 -3.14 -15.77 -10.20
C HIS A 2 -1.79 -15.13 -10.55
N LYS A 3 -0.68 -15.79 -10.26
CA LYS A 3 0.65 -15.20 -10.42
C LYS A 3 1.09 -15.03 -11.89
N MET A 4 0.60 -15.91 -12.77
CA MET A 4 0.96 -15.95 -14.20
C MET A 4 -0.15 -15.41 -15.12
N VAL A 5 -0.98 -14.51 -14.60
CA VAL A 5 -1.98 -13.78 -15.40
C VAL A 5 -1.31 -12.66 -16.22
N GLU A 6 -2.09 -12.07 -17.14
CA GLU A 6 -1.59 -10.94 -17.93
C GLU A 6 -1.02 -9.81 -17.07
N PRO A 7 0.13 -9.26 -17.41
CA PRO A 7 0.74 -8.16 -16.68
C PRO A 7 -0.19 -6.95 -16.64
N HIS A 8 -0.26 -6.33 -15.46
CA HIS A 8 -1.03 -5.11 -15.25
C HIS A 8 -0.13 -4.00 -14.72
N PHE A 9 -0.31 -2.81 -15.27
CA PHE A 9 0.36 -1.60 -14.83
C PHE A 9 -0.64 -0.46 -14.73
N THR A 10 -0.57 0.29 -13.63
CA THR A 10 -1.30 1.55 -13.48
C THR A 10 -0.47 2.52 -12.62
N MET A 11 -0.60 3.81 -12.92
CA MET A 11 0.02 4.86 -12.12
C MET A 11 -0.98 5.34 -11.05
N LEU A 12 -0.57 5.28 -9.80
CA LEU A 12 -1.31 5.86 -8.68
C LEU A 12 -0.80 7.28 -8.44
N TRP A 13 -1.39 8.24 -9.15
CA TRP A 13 -1.06 9.65 -8.95
C TRP A 13 -1.43 10.11 -7.55
N ASN A 14 -0.52 10.79 -6.87
CA ASN A 14 -0.76 11.34 -5.54
C ASN A 14 -2.03 12.20 -5.47
N GLU A 15 -2.34 12.90 -6.53
CA GLU A 15 -3.50 13.78 -6.68
C GLU A 15 -4.83 13.00 -6.78
N ARG A 16 -4.78 11.72 -7.16
CA ARG A 16 -5.95 10.82 -7.26
C ARG A 16 -6.10 9.87 -6.09
N ILE A 17 -5.10 9.81 -5.21
CA ILE A 17 -5.20 8.97 -4.01
C ILE A 17 -6.07 9.69 -2.98
N PRO A 18 -7.19 9.08 -2.55
CA PRO A 18 -8.11 9.74 -1.64
C PRO A 18 -7.52 9.93 -0.24
N ARG A 19 -7.94 11.00 0.41
CA ARG A 19 -7.59 11.34 1.78
C ARG A 19 -8.83 11.52 2.63
N LEU A 20 -8.74 11.10 3.88
CA LEU A 20 -9.69 11.41 4.94
C LEU A 20 -8.98 12.29 5.96
N VAL A 21 -9.55 13.46 6.21
CA VAL A 21 -9.11 14.31 7.32
C VAL A 21 -10.11 14.15 8.46
N HIS A 22 -9.64 13.69 9.59
CA HIS A 22 -10.38 13.58 10.83
C HIS A 22 -9.87 14.63 11.83
N ASN A 23 -10.76 15.41 12.40
CA ASN A 23 -10.44 16.31 13.50
C ASN A 23 -10.98 15.71 14.79
N ASP A 24 -10.13 15.60 15.80
CA ASP A 24 -10.56 15.16 17.14
C ASP A 24 -11.34 16.28 17.87
N ASP A 25 -11.84 15.99 19.08
CA ASP A 25 -12.62 16.93 19.88
C ASP A 25 -11.87 18.24 20.21
N ALA A 26 -10.55 18.24 20.13
CA ALA A 26 -9.71 19.41 20.30
C ALA A 26 -9.34 20.11 18.96
N GLY A 27 -9.91 19.66 17.84
CA GLY A 27 -9.68 20.21 16.50
C GLY A 27 -8.34 19.83 15.89
N ARG A 28 -7.63 18.81 16.42
CA ARG A 28 -6.32 18.38 15.91
C ARG A 28 -6.53 17.35 14.81
N ALA A 29 -5.81 17.52 13.71
CA ALA A 29 -6.02 16.74 12.51
C ALA A 29 -5.25 15.41 12.50
N THR A 30 -5.91 14.36 12.01
CA THR A 30 -5.31 13.15 11.49
C THR A 30 -5.71 13.01 10.03
N THR A 31 -4.72 13.00 9.14
CA THR A 31 -4.92 12.77 7.71
C THR A 31 -4.55 11.32 7.38
N VAL A 32 -5.51 10.58 6.83
CA VAL A 32 -5.30 9.22 6.34
C VAL A 32 -5.34 9.23 4.82
N THR A 33 -4.23 8.85 4.19
CA THR A 33 -4.15 8.65 2.73
C THR A 33 -4.44 7.19 2.41
N VAL A 34 -5.47 6.93 1.64
CA VAL A 34 -5.99 5.58 1.37
C VAL A 34 -5.45 5.09 0.02
N VAL A 35 -4.28 4.46 0.04
CA VAL A 35 -3.65 3.94 -1.19
C VAL A 35 -4.38 2.70 -1.69
N ALA A 36 -4.77 1.80 -0.80
CA ALA A 36 -5.54 0.59 -1.09
C ALA A 36 -6.44 0.22 0.08
N GLY A 37 -7.50 -0.50 -0.19
CA GLY A 37 -8.48 -0.94 0.81
C GLY A 37 -9.44 0.18 1.22
N ALA A 38 -10.66 -0.19 1.58
CA ALA A 38 -11.69 0.77 1.97
C ALA A 38 -11.50 1.25 3.41
N LEU A 39 -11.58 2.56 3.62
CA LEU A 39 -11.65 3.19 4.94
C LEU A 39 -13.04 3.82 5.11
N PRO A 40 -13.81 3.50 6.16
CA PRO A 40 -15.10 4.15 6.43
C PRO A 40 -14.96 5.67 6.47
N GLY A 41 -15.83 6.37 5.74
CA GLY A 41 -15.82 7.83 5.66
C GLY A 41 -14.88 8.43 4.60
N ALA A 42 -13.98 7.63 4.04
CA ALA A 42 -13.13 8.07 2.92
C ALA A 42 -13.75 7.74 1.56
N PRO A 43 -13.45 8.51 0.51
CA PRO A 43 -13.74 8.10 -0.86
C PRO A 43 -13.06 6.77 -1.19
N ALA A 44 -13.63 6.01 -2.14
CA ALA A 44 -13.03 4.74 -2.58
C ALA A 44 -11.65 4.97 -3.21
N PRO A 45 -10.64 4.16 -2.87
CA PRO A 45 -9.33 4.23 -3.52
C PRO A 45 -9.41 3.76 -4.98
N LEU A 46 -8.35 4.01 -5.73
CA LEU A 46 -8.21 3.45 -7.07
C LEU A 46 -8.24 1.92 -7.02
N SER A 47 -8.88 1.32 -8.03
CA SER A 47 -9.00 -0.13 -8.12
C SER A 47 -7.62 -0.81 -8.19
N PRO A 48 -7.40 -1.88 -7.43
CA PRO A 48 -6.19 -2.69 -7.54
C PRO A 48 -6.16 -3.43 -8.88
N PRO A 49 -5.01 -4.04 -9.27
CA PRO A 49 -4.96 -4.90 -10.43
C PRO A 49 -6.03 -6.00 -10.37
N PRO A 50 -6.79 -6.26 -11.46
CA PRO A 50 -8.01 -7.09 -11.42
C PRO A 50 -7.81 -8.50 -10.85
N GLU A 51 -6.66 -9.12 -11.16
CA GLU A 51 -6.33 -10.48 -10.73
C GLU A 51 -5.45 -10.54 -9.48
N SER A 52 -5.24 -9.40 -8.80
CA SER A 52 -4.43 -9.36 -7.58
C SER A 52 -5.22 -9.83 -6.36
N TRP A 53 -4.51 -10.25 -5.29
CA TRP A 53 -5.14 -10.56 -4.00
C TRP A 53 -5.87 -9.35 -3.41
N ALA A 54 -5.40 -8.15 -3.71
CA ALA A 54 -6.03 -6.91 -3.27
C ALA A 54 -7.40 -6.64 -3.92
N SER A 55 -7.70 -7.25 -5.09
CA SER A 55 -9.00 -7.14 -5.75
C SER A 55 -10.05 -8.09 -5.14
N GLN A 56 -9.61 -9.08 -4.36
CA GLN A 56 -10.49 -10.06 -3.73
C GLN A 56 -10.98 -9.51 -2.39
N PRO A 57 -12.31 -9.45 -2.14
CA PRO A 57 -12.87 -8.94 -0.88
C PRO A 57 -12.34 -9.66 0.36
N GLU A 58 -12.10 -10.97 0.26
CA GLU A 58 -11.53 -11.81 1.31
C GLU A 58 -10.05 -11.50 1.59
N GLY A 59 -9.36 -10.86 0.67
CA GLY A 59 -7.97 -10.43 0.86
C GLY A 59 -7.82 -9.39 1.98
N ASP A 60 -8.87 -8.63 2.26
CA ASP A 60 -8.91 -7.57 3.30
C ASP A 60 -7.67 -6.68 3.29
N VAL A 61 -7.16 -6.41 2.06
CA VAL A 61 -5.92 -5.65 1.85
C VAL A 61 -6.17 -4.17 2.11
N ALA A 62 -5.34 -3.57 2.95
CA ALA A 62 -5.28 -2.12 3.12
C ALA A 62 -3.83 -1.64 3.17
N ILE A 63 -3.60 -0.49 2.53
CA ILE A 63 -2.35 0.27 2.56
C ILE A 63 -2.74 1.71 2.82
N TRP A 64 -2.50 2.18 4.05
CA TRP A 64 -2.82 3.54 4.47
C TRP A 64 -1.60 4.22 5.05
N THR A 65 -1.37 5.48 4.68
CA THR A 65 -0.44 6.33 5.42
C THR A 65 -1.21 7.30 6.31
N LEU A 66 -0.72 7.51 7.50
CA LEU A 66 -1.31 8.39 8.50
C LEU A 66 -0.34 9.52 8.80
N ARG A 67 -0.86 10.75 8.87
CA ARG A 67 -0.15 11.90 9.41
C ARG A 67 -1.00 12.50 10.52
N MET A 68 -0.45 12.62 11.71
CA MET A 68 -1.18 13.10 12.90
C MET A 68 -0.49 14.34 13.46
N ASP A 69 -1.26 15.39 13.71
CA ASP A 69 -0.75 16.58 14.40
C ASP A 69 -0.36 16.25 15.85
N PRO A 70 0.49 17.07 16.49
CA PRO A 70 0.84 16.90 17.91
C PRO A 70 -0.41 16.83 18.79
N GLY A 71 -0.49 15.80 19.60
CA GLY A 71 -1.63 15.53 20.49
C GLY A 71 -2.88 14.98 19.81
N ALA A 72 -2.93 14.86 18.47
CA ALA A 72 -4.09 14.32 17.75
C ALA A 72 -4.43 12.90 18.17
N GLN A 73 -5.73 12.60 18.18
CA GLN A 73 -6.27 11.28 18.45
C GLN A 73 -7.12 10.78 17.28
N TRP A 74 -6.94 9.51 16.94
CA TRP A 74 -7.74 8.87 15.91
C TRP A 74 -7.92 7.38 16.20
N THR A 75 -9.12 6.88 15.98
CA THR A 75 -9.40 5.45 16.13
C THR A 75 -9.19 4.74 14.81
N LEU A 76 -8.15 3.92 14.75
CA LEU A 76 -7.90 2.98 13.66
C LEU A 76 -8.95 1.86 13.74
N PRO A 77 -9.88 1.75 12.76
CA PRO A 77 -10.94 0.75 12.84
C PRO A 77 -10.42 -0.67 12.74
N ALA A 78 -11.16 -1.63 13.31
CA ALA A 78 -10.89 -3.06 13.18
C ALA A 78 -10.83 -3.49 11.71
N ALA A 79 -10.02 -4.51 11.41
CA ALA A 79 -10.07 -5.20 10.13
C ALA A 79 -11.35 -6.04 10.02
N ARG A 80 -11.76 -6.34 8.79
CA ARG A 80 -12.99 -7.14 8.56
C ARG A 80 -12.77 -8.63 8.74
N GLY A 81 -11.58 -9.13 8.35
CA GLY A 81 -11.24 -10.53 8.39
C GLY A 81 -10.62 -10.95 9.73
N GLN A 82 -11.11 -12.04 10.35
CA GLN A 82 -10.57 -12.55 11.63
C GLN A 82 -9.12 -13.05 11.51
N GLY A 83 -8.70 -13.51 10.34
CA GLY A 83 -7.34 -13.96 10.06
C GLY A 83 -6.44 -12.88 9.47
N THR A 84 -6.91 -11.67 9.35
CA THR A 84 -6.15 -10.54 8.81
C THR A 84 -4.95 -10.24 9.70
N ARG A 85 -3.80 -10.02 9.07
CA ARG A 85 -2.61 -9.50 9.75
C ARG A 85 -2.48 -8.02 9.51
N ARG A 86 -2.05 -7.29 10.54
CA ARG A 86 -1.91 -5.84 10.51
C ARG A 86 -0.58 -5.42 11.10
N MET A 87 0.17 -4.63 10.32
CA MET A 87 1.42 -4.03 10.77
C MET A 87 1.30 -2.52 10.68
N LEU A 88 1.55 -1.84 11.79
CA LEU A 88 1.66 -0.40 11.87
C LEU A 88 3.14 -0.03 12.01
N TYR A 89 3.68 0.66 11.03
CA TYR A 89 5.04 1.17 11.04
C TYR A 89 5.00 2.63 11.45
N PHE A 90 5.59 2.95 12.59
CA PHE A 90 5.82 4.32 13.05
C PHE A 90 7.24 4.74 12.63
N PHE A 91 7.38 5.74 11.76
CA PHE A 91 8.67 6.06 11.13
C PHE A 91 9.02 7.56 11.11
N VAL A 92 8.08 8.47 11.48
CA VAL A 92 8.35 9.90 11.67
C VAL A 92 7.65 10.35 12.95
N GLY A 93 8.31 11.22 13.71
CA GLY A 93 7.78 11.79 14.95
C GLY A 93 8.50 11.29 16.20
N ASP A 94 8.09 11.82 17.35
CA ASP A 94 8.82 11.62 18.62
C ASP A 94 8.22 10.49 19.45
N SER A 95 6.89 10.38 19.48
CA SER A 95 6.18 9.44 20.34
C SER A 95 4.76 9.18 19.85
N LEU A 96 4.39 7.90 19.85
CA LEU A 96 3.07 7.39 19.51
C LEU A 96 2.53 6.56 20.67
N ARG A 97 1.26 6.74 21.03
CA ARG A 97 0.54 5.79 21.89
C ARG A 97 -0.44 4.98 21.06
N VAL A 98 -0.42 3.66 21.24
CA VAL A 98 -1.32 2.70 20.60
C VAL A 98 -2.12 1.98 21.69
N GLY A 99 -3.38 2.34 21.86
CA GLY A 99 -4.16 1.88 23.02
C GLY A 99 -3.46 2.26 24.33
N PRO A 100 -3.12 1.27 25.19
CA PRO A 100 -2.43 1.54 26.44
C PRO A 100 -0.90 1.65 26.33
N GLN A 101 -0.32 1.35 25.17
CA GLN A 101 1.14 1.23 24.99
C GLN A 101 1.76 2.50 24.42
N ASP A 102 2.76 3.04 25.10
CA ASP A 102 3.60 4.11 24.57
C ASP A 102 4.77 3.55 23.74
N VAL A 103 5.00 4.17 22.59
CA VAL A 103 6.06 3.84 21.65
C VAL A 103 6.91 5.09 21.44
N GLY A 104 8.06 5.13 22.09
CA GLY A 104 8.96 6.30 22.12
C GLY A 104 9.99 6.33 21.00
N GLN A 105 10.00 5.40 20.08
CA GLN A 105 10.94 5.30 18.97
C GLN A 105 10.27 4.70 17.74
N HIS A 106 10.90 4.86 16.57
CA HIS A 106 10.45 4.22 15.36
C HIS A 106 10.35 2.71 15.54
N ALA A 107 9.19 2.13 15.19
CA ALA A 107 8.88 0.74 15.46
C ALA A 107 7.91 0.16 14.42
N ALA A 108 7.93 -1.16 14.29
CA ALA A 108 6.90 -1.94 13.64
C ALA A 108 6.07 -2.66 14.71
N LEU A 109 4.77 -2.46 14.67
CA LEU A 109 3.81 -2.97 15.65
C LEU A 109 2.85 -3.93 14.96
N GLU A 110 2.83 -5.19 15.40
CA GLU A 110 1.77 -6.11 14.98
C GLU A 110 0.51 -5.83 15.82
N LEU A 111 -0.59 -5.51 15.16
CA LEU A 111 -1.84 -5.17 15.81
C LEU A 111 -2.85 -6.31 15.69
N VAL A 112 -3.58 -6.58 16.79
CA VAL A 112 -4.74 -7.48 16.74
C VAL A 112 -5.76 -6.90 15.78
N ALA A 113 -6.14 -7.68 14.75
CA ALA A 113 -6.93 -7.20 13.63
C ALA A 113 -8.39 -6.92 13.99
N GLY A 114 -8.98 -7.75 14.87
CA GLY A 114 -10.40 -7.76 15.18
C GLY A 114 -10.87 -6.70 16.18
N GLN A 115 -10.05 -5.69 16.47
CA GLN A 115 -10.43 -4.61 17.39
C GLN A 115 -9.99 -3.25 16.87
N ASP A 116 -10.67 -2.21 17.35
CA ASP A 116 -10.30 -0.83 17.14
C ASP A 116 -9.09 -0.46 17.99
N TRP A 117 -8.21 0.40 17.46
CA TRP A 117 -7.04 0.89 18.17
C TRP A 117 -7.07 2.42 18.25
N LEU A 118 -7.14 2.98 19.44
CA LEU A 118 -6.94 4.42 19.63
C LEU A 118 -5.44 4.72 19.43
N LEU A 119 -5.15 5.57 18.46
CA LEU A 119 -3.83 6.13 18.20
C LEU A 119 -3.79 7.55 18.75
N THR A 120 -2.71 7.91 19.45
CA THR A 120 -2.49 9.26 19.96
C THR A 120 -1.07 9.69 19.65
N ASN A 121 -0.91 10.83 18.99
CA ASN A 121 0.40 11.47 18.89
C ASN A 121 0.73 12.10 20.24
N THR A 122 1.61 11.49 21.03
CA THR A 122 2.04 12.00 22.34
C THR A 122 3.30 12.84 22.26
N GLY A 123 3.85 13.02 21.06
CA GLY A 123 5.02 13.86 20.79
C GLY A 123 4.67 15.33 20.55
N ALA A 124 5.73 16.13 20.41
CA ALA A 124 5.63 17.57 20.16
C ALA A 124 5.63 17.92 18.67
N THR A 125 5.94 16.95 17.80
CA THR A 125 6.01 17.12 16.35
C THR A 125 4.94 16.28 15.66
N PRO A 126 4.54 16.59 14.41
CA PRO A 126 3.70 15.70 13.62
C PRO A 126 4.35 14.32 13.47
N LEU A 127 3.55 13.28 13.57
CA LEU A 127 4.00 11.91 13.33
C LEU A 127 3.47 11.35 12.02
N GLU A 128 4.18 10.34 11.49
CA GLU A 128 3.74 9.57 10.34
C GLU A 128 3.85 8.07 10.59
N CYS A 129 2.80 7.35 10.15
CA CYS A 129 2.73 5.91 10.18
C CYS A 129 2.33 5.34 8.82
N LEU A 130 2.71 4.09 8.59
CA LEU A 130 2.21 3.25 7.49
C LEU A 130 1.48 2.04 8.06
N LEU A 131 0.23 1.85 7.68
CA LEU A 131 -0.52 0.62 7.93
C LEU A 131 -0.44 -0.28 6.72
N LEU A 132 0.01 -1.51 6.93
CA LEU A 132 -0.10 -2.62 5.98
C LEU A 132 -1.00 -3.69 6.58
N GLN A 133 -2.01 -4.10 5.82
CA GLN A 133 -3.01 -5.08 6.24
C GLN A 133 -3.30 -6.05 5.10
N GLY A 134 -3.60 -7.30 5.45
CA GLY A 134 -4.10 -8.30 4.52
C GLY A 134 -4.31 -9.67 5.15
N GLN A 135 -5.23 -10.44 4.56
CA GLN A 135 -5.36 -11.86 4.83
C GLN A 135 -4.20 -12.61 4.18
N PRO A 136 -3.56 -13.55 4.88
CA PRO A 136 -2.63 -14.49 4.25
C PRO A 136 -3.32 -15.24 3.11
N ILE A 137 -2.63 -15.39 1.97
CA ILE A 137 -3.16 -16.14 0.83
C ILE A 137 -3.34 -17.62 1.17
N ALA A 138 -2.58 -18.13 2.15
CA ALA A 138 -2.62 -19.50 2.66
C ALA A 138 -2.39 -20.59 1.59
N GLU A 139 -1.65 -20.26 0.55
CA GLU A 139 -1.18 -21.21 -0.47
C GLU A 139 0.22 -21.72 -0.13
N PRO A 140 0.57 -22.96 -0.54
CA PRO A 140 1.93 -23.46 -0.41
C PRO A 140 2.94 -22.55 -1.09
N VAL A 141 4.16 -22.48 -0.58
CA VAL A 141 5.25 -21.68 -1.13
C VAL A 141 6.43 -22.59 -1.49
N ALA A 142 6.77 -22.63 -2.78
CA ALA A 142 8.01 -23.18 -3.29
C ALA A 142 8.87 -22.03 -3.80
N GLN A 143 10.16 -22.03 -3.48
CA GLN A 143 11.09 -20.98 -3.90
C GLN A 143 12.38 -21.60 -4.45
N TYR A 144 12.88 -21.01 -5.54
CA TYR A 144 14.21 -21.30 -6.08
C TYR A 144 14.78 -20.06 -6.78
N GLY A 145 15.87 -19.53 -6.25
CA GLY A 145 16.42 -18.25 -6.70
C GLY A 145 15.38 -17.14 -6.65
N PRO A 146 15.16 -16.38 -7.74
CA PRO A 146 14.17 -15.32 -7.79
C PRO A 146 12.72 -15.83 -8.02
N PHE A 147 12.54 -17.12 -8.29
CA PHE A 147 11.23 -17.70 -8.59
C PHE A 147 10.54 -18.16 -7.32
N VAL A 148 9.28 -17.76 -7.17
CA VAL A 148 8.39 -18.20 -6.08
C VAL A 148 7.07 -18.66 -6.72
N MET A 149 6.68 -19.91 -6.46
CA MET A 149 5.45 -20.54 -6.96
C MET A 149 4.81 -21.36 -5.84
N ASN A 150 3.79 -22.15 -6.13
CA ASN A 150 3.18 -23.02 -5.12
C ASN A 150 3.83 -24.40 -5.05
N THR A 151 4.42 -24.89 -6.15
CA THR A 151 5.06 -26.20 -6.25
C THR A 151 6.41 -26.15 -6.96
N GLN A 152 7.24 -27.17 -6.76
CA GLN A 152 8.52 -27.31 -7.50
C GLN A 152 8.29 -27.51 -9.01
N ALA A 153 7.22 -28.18 -9.40
CA ALA A 153 6.88 -28.34 -10.81
C ALA A 153 6.60 -26.99 -11.46
N GLU A 154 5.87 -26.10 -10.79
CA GLU A 154 5.61 -24.75 -11.27
C GLU A 154 6.90 -23.90 -11.32
N ILE A 155 7.84 -24.08 -10.38
CA ILE A 155 9.16 -23.46 -10.44
C ILE A 155 9.88 -23.86 -11.73
N MET A 156 9.92 -25.16 -12.04
CA MET A 156 10.56 -25.67 -13.26
C MET A 156 9.90 -25.10 -14.52
N GLN A 157 8.57 -25.04 -14.53
CA GLN A 157 7.82 -24.45 -15.63
C GLN A 157 8.16 -22.96 -15.80
N ALA A 158 8.12 -22.19 -14.72
CA ALA A 158 8.45 -20.75 -14.74
C ALA A 158 9.89 -20.49 -15.26
N MET A 159 10.86 -21.31 -14.85
CA MET A 159 12.23 -21.22 -15.34
C MET A 159 12.33 -21.51 -16.85
N ASN A 160 11.59 -22.51 -17.34
CA ASN A 160 11.57 -22.82 -18.77
C ASN A 160 10.88 -21.72 -19.57
N ASP A 161 9.79 -21.18 -19.07
CA ASP A 161 9.10 -20.05 -19.69
C ASP A 161 10.00 -18.80 -19.73
N TYR A 162 10.70 -18.51 -18.66
CA TYR A 162 11.66 -17.41 -18.63
C TYR A 162 12.79 -17.60 -19.64
N ARG A 163 13.36 -18.81 -19.74
CA ARG A 163 14.41 -19.08 -20.74
C ARG A 163 13.92 -18.85 -22.18
N ARG A 164 12.66 -19.18 -22.45
CA ARG A 164 12.05 -19.06 -23.77
C ARG A 164 11.59 -17.64 -24.10
N THR A 165 11.02 -16.93 -23.13
CA THR A 165 10.30 -15.68 -23.37
C THR A 165 10.94 -14.45 -22.72
N GLN A 166 11.86 -14.65 -21.77
CA GLN A 166 12.40 -13.59 -20.89
C GLN A 166 11.29 -12.77 -20.20
N PHE A 167 10.07 -13.32 -20.09
CA PHE A 167 8.86 -12.62 -19.63
C PHE A 167 8.61 -11.29 -20.33
N GLY A 168 8.83 -11.23 -21.66
CA GLY A 168 8.68 -10.02 -22.47
C GLY A 168 10.01 -9.30 -22.74
N GLY A 169 11.09 -9.72 -22.07
CA GLY A 169 12.44 -9.16 -22.27
C GLY A 169 12.58 -7.72 -21.75
N TRP A 170 13.69 -7.11 -22.12
CA TRP A 170 13.99 -5.71 -21.85
C TRP A 170 13.69 -4.88 -23.10
N PRO A 171 12.65 -4.04 -23.12
CA PRO A 171 12.19 -3.38 -24.35
C PRO A 171 12.97 -2.12 -24.70
N TRP A 172 13.90 -1.70 -23.87
CA TRP A 172 14.65 -0.45 -24.06
C TRP A 172 16.00 -0.69 -24.71
N PRO A 173 16.48 0.23 -25.57
CA PRO A 173 17.81 0.11 -26.20
C PRO A 173 18.96 0.23 -25.18
N ASP A 174 18.76 0.99 -24.12
CA ASP A 174 19.73 1.24 -23.06
C ASP A 174 19.37 0.46 -21.78
N GLN A 175 20.37 0.09 -20.99
CA GLN A 175 20.16 -0.59 -19.70
C GLN A 175 19.57 0.34 -18.64
N ASP A 176 19.76 1.63 -18.79
CA ASP A 176 19.34 2.67 -17.83
C ASP A 176 18.60 3.80 -18.56
N PRO A 177 17.38 3.53 -19.04
CA PRO A 177 16.62 4.48 -19.81
C PRO A 177 16.23 5.70 -18.97
N VAL A 178 16.52 6.88 -19.50
CA VAL A 178 16.11 8.17 -18.92
C VAL A 178 15.13 8.89 -19.85
N HIS A 179 14.21 9.65 -19.27
CA HIS A 179 13.16 10.35 -20.03
C HIS A 179 13.56 11.76 -20.48
N GLY A 180 14.85 12.06 -20.48
CA GLY A 180 15.40 13.39 -20.81
C GLY A 180 15.58 14.28 -19.59
N THR A 181 15.91 15.56 -19.83
CA THR A 181 16.21 16.53 -18.77
C THR A 181 15.04 17.42 -18.39
N GLU A 182 13.92 17.34 -19.11
CA GLU A 182 12.72 18.10 -18.78
C GLU A 182 12.05 17.57 -17.51
N ALA A 183 11.67 18.48 -16.62
CA ALA A 183 10.96 18.16 -15.39
C ALA A 183 9.49 17.83 -15.68
N ARG A 184 9.23 16.64 -16.22
CA ARG A 184 7.88 16.14 -16.50
C ARG A 184 7.52 15.02 -15.51
N ARG A 185 6.25 14.93 -15.14
CA ARG A 185 5.67 13.80 -14.41
C ARG A 185 4.63 13.12 -15.30
N PHE A 186 4.97 11.97 -15.80
CA PHE A 186 4.11 11.20 -16.72
C PHE A 186 4.27 9.70 -16.49
N ALA A 187 3.31 8.92 -16.98
CA ALA A 187 3.35 7.47 -17.06
C ALA A 187 3.17 7.04 -18.51
N ARG A 188 3.99 6.10 -18.98
CA ARG A 188 3.87 5.51 -20.31
C ARG A 188 3.39 4.07 -20.20
N TYR A 189 2.22 3.81 -20.77
CA TYR A 189 1.58 2.50 -20.76
C TYR A 189 2.02 1.64 -21.95
N PRO A 190 1.80 0.31 -21.91
CA PRO A 190 1.93 -0.54 -23.09
C PRO A 190 1.16 0.05 -24.26
N GLY A 191 1.72 -0.05 -25.49
CA GLY A 191 1.18 0.61 -26.69
C GLY A 191 1.49 2.10 -26.78
N GLN A 192 2.40 2.61 -25.95
CA GLN A 192 2.91 3.97 -25.94
C GLN A 192 1.88 5.06 -25.58
N ARG A 193 0.74 4.69 -25.01
CA ARG A 193 -0.16 5.69 -24.42
C ARG A 193 0.57 6.37 -23.27
N GLU A 194 0.60 7.69 -23.32
CA GLU A 194 1.19 8.52 -22.27
C GLU A 194 0.08 9.21 -21.45
N GLU A 195 0.26 9.29 -20.17
CA GLU A 195 -0.61 10.01 -19.23
C GLU A 195 0.25 10.97 -18.43
N GLU A 196 -0.10 12.23 -18.43
CA GLU A 196 0.57 13.23 -17.59
C GLU A 196 -0.09 13.32 -16.22
N ARG A 197 0.69 13.82 -15.24
CA ARG A 197 0.21 14.10 -13.90
C ARG A 197 -1.06 14.94 -13.93
N PRO A 198 -2.12 14.57 -13.18
CA PRO A 198 -3.30 15.43 -13.02
C PRO A 198 -2.94 16.78 -12.43
N THR A 199 -3.60 17.82 -12.90
CA THR A 199 -3.45 19.21 -12.41
C THR A 199 -4.40 19.53 -11.27
N GLU A 200 -5.36 18.64 -11.00
CA GLU A 200 -6.37 18.80 -9.95
C GLU A 200 -5.79 18.58 -8.55
N ALA A 201 -6.42 19.20 -7.54
CA ALA A 201 -6.08 18.96 -6.14
C ALA A 201 -6.35 17.51 -5.72
N PRO A 202 -5.68 16.99 -4.67
CA PRO A 202 -5.95 15.65 -4.15
C PRO A 202 -7.41 15.48 -3.75
N VAL A 203 -7.95 14.28 -3.98
CA VAL A 203 -9.33 13.92 -3.61
C VAL A 203 -9.45 13.86 -2.09
N GLY A 204 -10.35 14.66 -1.52
CA GLY A 204 -10.60 14.70 -0.07
C GLY A 204 -9.63 15.59 0.72
N ALA A 205 -8.95 16.53 0.06
CA ALA A 205 -8.11 17.55 0.72
C ALA A 205 -8.97 18.69 1.28
#